data_66259f8f84354338fedf12b8a9022622
#
_entry.id   66259f8f84354338fedf12b8a9022622
#
_cell.length_a   1.000
_cell.length_b   1.000
_cell.length_c   1.000
_cell.angle_alpha   90.00
_cell.angle_beta   90.00
_cell.angle_gamma   90.00
#
_symmetry.space_group_name_H-M   'P 1'
#
loop_
_entity.id
_entity.type
_entity.pdbx_description
1 polymer ?
#
loop_
_entity_poly.entity_id
_entity_poly.type
_entity_poly.pdbx_seq_one_letter_code
_entity_poly.pdbx_strand_id
1 'polypeptide(L)'
;MKFKSNAVNMQPEILKVKTGGEYTKVVTLDFTGVTGGVVKAGSPISAAGVVSNTANAVGILYTDVYEDNPNGTIIKAFAVVNEANCNANSGLTLADEAKAALSLIVFE
;
A
#
# COMPACT_ATOMS: atom_id res chain seq x y z
N MET A 1 -20.35 2.15 24.61
CA MET A 1 -19.82 2.04 24.25
C MET A 1 -19.08 2.28 23.67
N LYS A 2 -18.87 2.28 23.38
CA LYS A 2 -18.33 2.43 22.85
C LYS A 2 -17.59 2.22 22.10
N PHE A 3 -17.32 1.91 21.64
CA PHE A 3 -16.57 1.59 20.95
C PHE A 3 -16.31 2.19 19.84
N LYS A 4 -16.43 2.41 19.42
CA LYS A 4 -16.65 3.25 18.39
C LYS A 4 -15.58 4.19 18.07
N SER A 5 -14.97 4.67 18.92
CA SER A 5 -13.82 5.50 18.67
C SER A 5 -12.75 4.78 17.87
N ASN A 6 -12.74 3.48 17.93
CA ASN A 6 -11.79 2.69 17.14
C ASN A 6 -12.01 2.86 15.66
N ALA A 7 -13.24 3.08 15.24
CA ALA A 7 -13.54 3.18 13.82
C ALA A 7 -12.85 4.35 13.17
N VAL A 8 -12.68 5.46 13.87
CA VAL A 8 -12.06 6.65 13.27
C VAL A 8 -10.57 6.49 13.06
N ASN A 9 -9.96 5.52 13.71
CA ASN A 9 -8.53 5.26 13.57
C ASN A 9 -8.23 4.10 12.66
N MET A 10 -9.24 3.46 12.09
CA MET A 10 -9.05 2.30 11.27
C MET A 10 -8.56 2.69 9.89
N GLN A 11 -7.54 1.98 9.41
CA GLN A 11 -7.07 2.10 8.07
C GLN A 11 -8.13 1.60 7.09
N PRO A 12 -8.35 2.28 5.95
CA PRO A 12 -9.26 1.76 4.93
C PRO A 12 -8.76 0.41 4.40
N GLU A 13 -9.69 -0.43 3.98
CA GLU A 13 -9.35 -1.72 3.38
C GLU A 13 -8.66 -1.50 2.04
N ILE A 14 -7.44 -1.99 1.92
CA ILE A 14 -6.67 -1.91 0.68
C ILE A 14 -7.14 -3.01 -0.29
N LEU A 15 -7.40 -4.21 0.22
CA LEU A 15 -7.93 -5.28 -0.60
C LEU A 15 -9.44 -5.10 -0.75
N LYS A 16 -9.93 -5.10 -1.97
CA LYS A 16 -11.37 -5.05 -2.22
C LYS A 16 -12.02 -6.41 -2.01
N VAL A 17 -11.32 -7.47 -2.40
CA VAL A 17 -11.77 -8.85 -2.21
C VAL A 17 -10.62 -9.63 -1.61
N LYS A 18 -10.88 -10.35 -0.53
CA LYS A 18 -9.87 -11.19 0.11
C LYS A 18 -10.05 -12.61 -0.38
N THR A 19 -9.20 -13.01 -1.30
CA THR A 19 -9.29 -14.34 -1.93
C THR A 19 -8.50 -15.40 -1.18
N GLY A 20 -7.52 -14.97 -0.38
CA GLY A 20 -6.60 -15.87 0.29
C GLY A 20 -5.45 -16.33 -0.59
N GLY A 21 -5.44 -15.93 -1.86
CA GLY A 21 -4.37 -16.29 -2.79
C GLY A 21 -3.44 -15.15 -3.14
N GLU A 22 -3.53 -14.03 -2.43
CA GLU A 22 -2.68 -12.87 -2.70
C GLU A 22 -1.22 -13.21 -2.44
N TYR A 23 -0.36 -12.80 -3.37
CA TYR A 23 1.08 -12.94 -3.19
C TYR A 23 1.60 -11.67 -2.54
N THR A 24 2.09 -11.81 -1.33
CA THR A 24 2.62 -10.69 -0.55
C THR A 24 4.07 -10.96 -0.20
N LYS A 25 4.79 -9.89 0.13
CA LYS A 25 6.18 -9.98 0.55
C LYS A 25 6.46 -8.93 1.60
N VAL A 26 7.23 -9.29 2.63
CA VAL A 26 7.69 -8.33 3.64
C VAL A 26 8.92 -7.63 3.09
N VAL A 27 8.94 -6.32 3.18
CA VAL A 27 10.07 -5.51 2.73
C VAL A 27 10.41 -4.49 3.82
N THR A 28 11.67 -4.07 3.85
CA THR A 28 12.10 -2.97 4.72
C THR A 28 12.02 -1.69 3.89
N LEU A 29 11.24 -0.73 4.38
CA LEU A 29 11.07 0.53 3.69
C LEU A 29 12.21 1.47 4.00
N ASP A 30 12.55 2.32 3.03
CA ASP A 30 13.56 3.35 3.16
C ASP A 30 12.86 4.66 3.47
N PHE A 31 13.09 5.19 4.66
CA PHE A 31 12.44 6.42 5.12
C PHE A 31 13.24 7.67 4.78
N THR A 32 14.32 7.55 4.02
CA THR A 32 15.08 8.73 3.55
C THR A 32 14.14 9.61 2.71
N GLY A 33 13.96 10.85 3.13
CA GLY A 33 13.08 11.77 2.42
C GLY A 33 11.61 11.64 2.74
N VAL A 34 11.22 10.73 3.62
CA VAL A 34 9.82 10.59 4.04
C VAL A 34 9.50 11.64 5.09
N THR A 35 8.41 12.38 4.88
CA THR A 35 7.94 13.38 5.83
C THR A 35 6.95 12.75 6.79
N GLY A 36 7.09 13.06 8.08
CA GLY A 36 6.13 12.61 9.09
C GLY A 36 6.37 11.21 9.63
N GLY A 37 7.40 10.51 9.17
CA GLY A 37 7.79 9.23 9.74
C GLY A 37 6.81 8.09 9.48
N VAL A 38 5.97 8.21 8.45
CA VAL A 38 5.01 7.16 8.09
C VAL A 38 4.88 7.07 6.58
N VAL A 39 4.81 5.82 6.07
CA VAL A 39 4.42 5.54 4.69
C VAL A 39 3.04 4.89 4.76
N LYS A 40 2.08 5.50 4.10
CA LYS A 40 0.68 5.09 4.21
C LYS A 40 0.37 3.91 3.29
N ALA A 41 -0.49 3.04 3.77
CA ALA A 41 -0.98 1.91 2.97
C ALA A 41 -1.63 2.39 1.69
N GLY A 42 -1.51 1.61 0.65
CA GLY A 42 -1.99 1.96 -0.69
C GLY A 42 -0.93 2.62 -1.53
N SER A 43 0.23 2.95 -0.97
CA SER A 43 1.33 3.55 -1.72
C SER A 43 2.01 2.50 -2.59
N PRO A 44 2.34 2.82 -3.85
CA PRO A 44 3.15 1.93 -4.68
C PRO A 44 4.59 1.97 -4.21
N ILE A 45 5.21 0.79 -4.07
CA ILE A 45 6.54 0.64 -3.47
C ILE A 45 7.45 -0.01 -4.49
N SER A 46 8.68 0.53 -4.62
CA SER A 46 9.69 -0.03 -5.50
C SER A 46 10.46 -1.16 -4.82
N ALA A 47 11.30 -1.84 -5.59
CA ALA A 47 12.15 -2.91 -5.07
C ALA A 47 13.11 -2.41 -3.99
N ALA A 48 13.45 -1.13 -4.01
CA ALA A 48 14.34 -0.53 -3.00
C ALA A 48 13.59 -0.14 -1.72
N GLY A 49 12.27 -0.34 -1.65
CA GLY A 49 11.49 0.03 -0.47
C GLY A 49 11.11 1.50 -0.44
N VAL A 50 11.08 2.18 -1.57
CA VAL A 50 10.77 3.60 -1.67
C VAL A 50 9.42 3.75 -2.38
N VAL A 51 8.63 4.73 -1.93
CA VAL A 51 7.38 5.06 -2.63
C VAL A 51 7.72 5.49 -4.06
N SER A 52 7.18 4.79 -5.05
CA SER A 52 7.46 5.03 -6.46
C SER A 52 6.18 4.86 -7.26
N ASN A 53 5.52 5.97 -7.54
CA ASN A 53 4.29 5.96 -8.34
C ASN A 53 4.65 5.99 -9.83
N THR A 54 5.43 5.01 -10.25
CA THR A 54 6.01 4.93 -11.59
C THR A 54 6.08 3.47 -12.02
N ALA A 55 6.68 3.22 -13.18
CA ALA A 55 6.92 1.88 -13.68
C ALA A 55 7.87 1.06 -12.80
N ASN A 56 8.52 1.67 -11.82
CA ASN A 56 9.41 0.97 -10.89
C ASN A 56 8.66 0.32 -9.73
N ALA A 57 7.35 0.51 -9.61
CA ALA A 57 6.57 -0.09 -8.55
C ALA A 57 6.58 -1.61 -8.68
N VAL A 58 6.79 -2.31 -7.56
CA VAL A 58 6.74 -3.77 -7.52
C VAL A 58 5.64 -4.30 -6.62
N GLY A 59 4.94 -3.43 -5.90
CA GLY A 59 3.82 -3.84 -5.06
C GLY A 59 3.12 -2.63 -4.46
N ILE A 60 1.99 -2.92 -3.79
CA ILE A 60 1.19 -1.92 -3.10
C ILE A 60 1.30 -2.20 -1.61
N LEU A 61 1.60 -1.17 -0.84
CA LEU A 61 1.76 -1.32 0.61
C LEU A 61 0.42 -1.69 1.24
N TYR A 62 0.39 -2.74 2.05
CA TYR A 62 -0.84 -3.28 2.60
C TYR A 62 -1.27 -2.59 3.90
N THR A 63 -0.31 -2.15 4.71
CA THR A 63 -0.58 -1.49 5.99
C THR A 63 0.29 -0.26 6.12
N ASP A 64 -0.11 0.70 6.96
CA ASP A 64 0.72 1.84 7.27
C ASP A 64 1.99 1.35 7.97
N VAL A 65 3.14 1.94 7.60
CA VAL A 65 4.45 1.57 8.14
C VAL A 65 5.10 2.81 8.73
N TYR A 66 5.63 2.67 9.93
CA TYR A 66 6.21 3.78 10.68
C TYR A 66 7.72 3.62 10.77
N GLU A 67 8.41 4.73 10.90
CA GLU A 67 9.87 4.76 10.83
C GLU A 67 10.53 3.94 11.94
N ASP A 68 9.90 3.84 13.11
CA ASP A 68 10.44 3.08 14.23
C ASP A 68 10.32 1.56 14.02
N ASN A 69 9.52 1.13 13.05
CA ASN A 69 9.44 -0.27 12.64
C ASN A 69 9.20 -0.30 11.13
N PRO A 70 10.28 -0.15 10.33
CA PRO A 70 10.14 0.11 8.89
C PRO A 70 9.80 -1.12 8.06
N ASN A 71 9.52 -2.25 8.66
CA ASN A 71 9.17 -3.46 7.92
C ASN A 71 7.68 -3.43 7.57
N GLY A 72 7.37 -3.64 6.31
CA GLY A 72 6.00 -3.64 5.85
C GLY A 72 5.72 -4.75 4.86
N THR A 73 4.44 -5.02 4.63
CA THR A 73 4.01 -6.03 3.69
C THR A 73 3.51 -5.34 2.43
N ILE A 74 4.02 -5.76 1.28
CA ILE A 74 3.50 -5.28 0.00
C ILE A 74 2.75 -6.40 -0.70
N ILE A 75 1.69 -6.02 -1.44
CA ILE A 75 0.90 -6.93 -2.26
C ILE A 75 1.51 -6.89 -3.65
N LYS A 76 1.96 -8.06 -4.14
CA LYS A 76 2.69 -8.12 -5.41
C LYS A 76 1.86 -8.67 -6.55
N ALA A 77 0.91 -9.57 -6.27
CA ALA A 77 0.18 -10.25 -7.34
C ALA A 77 -1.07 -10.94 -6.81
N PHE A 78 -1.96 -11.28 -7.74
CA PHE A 78 -3.12 -12.13 -7.50
C PHE A 78 -4.08 -11.52 -6.49
N ALA A 79 -4.24 -10.20 -6.55
CA ALA A 79 -5.06 -9.45 -5.62
C ALA A 79 -6.00 -8.52 -6.35
N VAL A 80 -7.13 -8.23 -5.73
CA VAL A 80 -8.05 -7.18 -6.17
C VAL A 80 -7.95 -6.06 -5.14
N VAL A 81 -7.47 -4.90 -5.58
CA VAL A 81 -7.15 -3.78 -4.71
C VAL A 81 -8.19 -2.69 -4.90
N ASN A 82 -8.63 -2.09 -3.80
CA ASN A 82 -9.56 -0.96 -3.83
C ASN A 82 -8.78 0.30 -4.15
N GLU A 83 -8.81 0.72 -5.41
CA GLU A 83 -8.01 1.86 -5.87
C GLU A 83 -8.42 3.16 -5.17
N ALA A 84 -9.71 3.37 -4.95
CA ALA A 84 -10.16 4.58 -4.27
C ALA A 84 -9.62 4.67 -2.85
N ASN A 85 -9.59 3.54 -2.12
CA ASN A 85 -9.04 3.52 -0.78
C ASN A 85 -7.53 3.71 -0.79
N CYS A 86 -6.83 3.12 -1.77
CA CYS A 86 -5.40 3.33 -1.92
C CYS A 86 -5.09 4.81 -2.12
N ASN A 87 -5.80 5.46 -3.04
CA ASN A 87 -5.57 6.86 -3.33
C ASN A 87 -5.90 7.74 -2.12
N ALA A 88 -7.00 7.45 -1.45
CA ALA A 88 -7.43 8.25 -0.30
C ALA A 88 -6.45 8.11 0.87
N ASN A 89 -6.00 6.90 1.16
CA ASN A 89 -5.13 6.67 2.31
C ASN A 89 -3.70 7.13 2.05
N SER A 90 -3.18 6.86 0.86
CA SER A 90 -1.79 7.22 0.54
C SER A 90 -1.62 8.70 0.23
N GLY A 91 -2.70 9.37 -0.19
CA GLY A 91 -2.63 10.74 -0.67
C GLY A 91 -2.10 10.86 -2.08
N LEU A 92 -1.89 9.75 -2.77
CA LEU A 92 -1.40 9.72 -4.15
C LEU A 92 -2.50 9.17 -5.03
N THR A 93 -2.56 9.67 -6.28
CA THR A 93 -3.39 9.04 -7.30
C THR A 93 -2.50 8.06 -8.07
N LEU A 94 -2.84 6.79 -8.05
CA LEU A 94 -2.02 5.76 -8.70
C LEU A 94 -1.87 6.09 -10.18
N ALA A 95 -0.63 6.23 -10.63
CA ALA A 95 -0.32 6.54 -12.02
C ALA A 95 -0.55 5.32 -12.91
N ASP A 96 -0.88 5.56 -14.17
CA ASP A 96 -1.09 4.47 -15.13
C ASP A 96 0.16 3.61 -15.27
N GLU A 97 1.34 4.23 -15.23
CA GLU A 97 2.61 3.51 -15.32
C GLU A 97 2.81 2.55 -14.15
N ALA A 98 2.44 2.96 -12.94
CA ALA A 98 2.55 2.10 -11.77
C ALA A 98 1.56 0.95 -11.87
N LYS A 99 0.33 1.22 -12.28
CA LYS A 99 -0.68 0.16 -12.45
C LYS A 99 -0.28 -0.81 -13.54
N ALA A 100 0.32 -0.33 -14.63
CA ALA A 100 0.81 -1.20 -15.71
C ALA A 100 1.95 -2.08 -15.24
N ALA A 101 2.83 -1.58 -14.38
CA ALA A 101 3.93 -2.37 -13.81
C ALA A 101 3.41 -3.47 -12.88
N LEU A 102 2.23 -3.29 -12.29
CA LEU A 102 1.62 -4.24 -11.37
C LEU A 102 0.52 -5.03 -12.09
N SER A 103 0.88 -5.66 -13.21
CA SER A 103 -0.09 -6.25 -14.14
C SER A 103 -0.84 -7.44 -13.55
N LEU A 104 -0.35 -8.05 -12.46
CA LEU A 104 -1.02 -9.17 -11.81
C LEU A 104 -1.93 -8.72 -10.66
N ILE A 105 -2.11 -7.41 -10.49
CA ILE A 105 -3.04 -6.84 -9.52
C ILE A 105 -4.18 -6.18 -10.29
N VAL A 106 -5.41 -6.44 -9.84
CA VAL A 106 -6.60 -5.79 -10.39
C VAL A 106 -6.92 -4.57 -9.52
N PHE A 107 -7.06 -3.42 -10.17
CA PHE A 107 -7.38 -2.17 -9.47
C PHE A 107 -8.86 -1.85 -9.72
N GLU A 108 -9.66 -1.89 -8.68
CA GLU A 108 -11.08 -1.59 -8.73
C GLU A 108 -11.44 -0.52 -7.70
#